data_7b3da724ded4b926b93ce4ff6f7697ee
#
_entry.id   7b3da724ded4b926b93ce4ff6f7697ee
#
_cell.length_a   1.000
_cell.length_b   1.000
_cell.length_c   1.000
_cell.angle_alpha   90.00
_cell.angle_beta   90.00
_cell.angle_gamma   90.00
#
_symmetry.space_group_name_H-M   'P 1'
#
loop_
_entity.id
_entity.type
_entity.pdbx_description
1 polymer ?
#
loop_
_entity_poly.entity_id
_entity_poly.type
_entity_poly.pdbx_seq_one_letter_code
_entity_poly.pdbx_strand_id
1 'polypeptide(L)'
;MLTINLFNGLVYGALLIIMSSGLALIYGLRRVVNFAHGALYMLGAYIGFSVATHSNFWVALVAAPAVMALLGVLLDRYGFRLLQDHEPLNVMLVTFGLLLILEDLVAFIWGKGNHSLFTPDLLNFSVNLFGESVPAYRIGVIFVGAAVAMGLTLWLRYSRIGLFVRAASTDPVTTSMQGVNTDRLGAAVVGLGAALAGLAGVVAAPFLSLSPHMSSDVLIDSFVVVVIGGLGSLA
;
A
#
# COMPACT_ATOMS: atom_id res chain seq x y z
N MET A 1 3.91 30.79 -2.14
CA MET A 1 3.44 29.80 -3.13
C MET A 1 4.41 28.64 -3.37
N LEU A 2 5.71 28.88 -3.61
CA LEU A 2 6.67 27.76 -3.80
C LEU A 2 6.73 26.83 -2.57
N THR A 3 6.78 27.39 -1.36
CA THR A 3 6.88 26.66 -0.09
C THR A 3 5.70 25.72 0.11
N ILE A 4 4.47 26.19 -0.16
CA ILE A 4 3.27 25.36 0.01
C ILE A 4 3.20 24.25 -1.04
N ASN A 5 3.67 24.50 -2.27
CA ASN A 5 3.73 23.48 -3.30
C ASN A 5 4.77 22.40 -2.97
N LEU A 6 5.93 22.78 -2.45
CA LEU A 6 6.95 21.83 -1.96
C LEU A 6 6.42 21.00 -0.79
N PHE A 7 5.71 21.64 0.15
CA PHE A 7 5.09 20.94 1.26
C PHE A 7 4.03 19.93 0.79
N ASN A 8 3.14 20.33 -0.12
CA ASN A 8 2.14 19.43 -0.71
C ASN A 8 2.80 18.28 -1.47
N GLY A 9 3.87 18.54 -2.20
CA GLY A 9 4.68 17.50 -2.85
C GLY A 9 5.28 16.52 -1.85
N LEU A 10 5.74 17.00 -0.69
CA LEU A 10 6.27 16.14 0.38
C LEU A 10 5.18 15.26 1.01
N VAL A 11 3.98 15.82 1.23
CA VAL A 11 2.82 15.05 1.72
C VAL A 11 2.44 13.93 0.75
N TYR A 12 2.33 14.26 -0.54
CA TYR A 12 2.02 13.28 -1.57
C TYR A 12 3.14 12.24 -1.72
N GLY A 13 4.40 12.68 -1.68
CA GLY A 13 5.56 11.78 -1.65
C GLY A 13 5.56 10.83 -0.47
N ALA A 14 5.14 11.28 0.71
CA ALA A 14 5.01 10.41 1.89
C ALA A 14 3.94 9.31 1.69
N LEU A 15 2.82 9.63 1.04
CA LEU A 15 1.83 8.60 0.66
C LEU A 15 2.39 7.61 -0.36
N LEU A 16 3.07 8.12 -1.37
CA LEU A 16 3.70 7.26 -2.37
C LEU A 16 4.76 6.35 -1.75
N ILE A 17 5.49 6.79 -0.73
CA ILE A 17 6.41 5.94 0.03
C ILE A 17 5.67 4.75 0.66
N ILE A 18 4.54 4.98 1.33
CA ILE A 18 3.77 3.90 1.97
C ILE A 18 3.30 2.90 0.92
N MET A 19 2.68 3.40 -0.14
CA MET A 19 2.11 2.59 -1.21
C MET A 19 3.19 1.81 -1.99
N SER A 20 4.24 2.52 -2.44
CA SER A 20 5.35 1.93 -3.21
C SER A 20 6.16 0.92 -2.41
N SER A 21 6.28 1.11 -1.08
CA SER A 21 6.95 0.14 -0.20
C SER A 21 6.26 -1.23 -0.24
N GLY A 22 4.92 -1.26 -0.23
CA GLY A 22 4.14 -2.49 -0.37
C GLY A 22 4.34 -3.13 -1.74
N LEU A 23 4.29 -2.33 -2.81
CA LEU A 23 4.51 -2.80 -4.17
C LEU A 23 5.93 -3.36 -4.37
N ALA A 24 6.94 -2.65 -3.87
CA ALA A 24 8.35 -3.06 -3.95
C ALA A 24 8.60 -4.39 -3.21
N LEU A 25 7.99 -4.59 -2.04
CA LEU A 25 8.08 -5.84 -1.30
C LEU A 25 7.51 -7.01 -2.09
N ILE A 26 6.30 -6.85 -2.64
CA ILE A 26 5.63 -7.89 -3.43
C ILE A 26 6.46 -8.21 -4.67
N TYR A 27 6.88 -7.16 -5.41
CA TYR A 27 7.69 -7.33 -6.62
C TYR A 27 9.04 -7.98 -6.32
N GLY A 28 9.72 -7.56 -5.26
CA GLY A 28 11.03 -8.11 -4.88
C GLY A 28 11.01 -9.62 -4.66
N LEU A 29 9.90 -10.17 -4.16
CA LEU A 29 9.78 -11.61 -3.89
C LEU A 29 9.13 -12.40 -5.04
N ARG A 30 8.08 -11.86 -5.65
CA ARG A 30 7.31 -12.54 -6.71
C ARG A 30 7.80 -12.21 -8.13
N ARG A 31 8.60 -11.15 -8.28
CA ARG A 31 9.16 -10.65 -9.56
C ARG A 31 8.12 -10.39 -10.65
N VAL A 32 6.88 -10.11 -10.25
CA VAL A 32 5.77 -9.79 -11.14
C VAL A 32 5.13 -8.49 -10.72
N VAL A 33 4.83 -7.65 -11.69
CA VAL A 33 4.06 -6.41 -11.47
C VAL A 33 2.62 -6.79 -11.16
N ASN A 34 2.15 -6.38 -9.99
CA ASN A 34 0.79 -6.64 -9.53
C ASN A 34 -0.09 -5.40 -9.73
N PHE A 35 -0.86 -5.36 -10.79
CA PHE A 35 -1.80 -4.26 -11.05
C PHE A 35 -2.93 -4.17 -10.02
N ALA A 36 -3.31 -5.28 -9.39
CA ALA A 36 -4.31 -5.26 -8.32
C ALA A 36 -3.86 -4.48 -7.07
N HIS A 37 -2.57 -4.10 -6.95
CA HIS A 37 -2.07 -3.34 -5.80
C HIS A 37 -2.75 -1.98 -5.65
N GLY A 38 -3.04 -1.28 -6.77
CA GLY A 38 -3.84 -0.05 -6.76
C GLY A 38 -5.27 -0.26 -6.26
N ALA A 39 -5.89 -1.38 -6.66
CA ALA A 39 -7.22 -1.73 -6.17
C ALA A 39 -7.22 -2.09 -4.67
N LEU A 40 -6.12 -2.68 -4.14
CA LEU A 40 -5.97 -2.91 -2.71
C LEU A 40 -5.88 -1.59 -1.91
N TYR A 41 -5.20 -0.58 -2.45
CA TYR A 41 -5.18 0.76 -1.88
C TYR A 41 -6.59 1.36 -1.82
N MET A 42 -7.31 1.33 -2.95
CA MET A 42 -8.68 1.83 -3.03
C MET A 42 -9.60 1.08 -2.06
N LEU A 43 -9.59 -0.25 -2.06
CA LEU A 43 -10.41 -1.06 -1.17
C LEU A 43 -10.11 -0.78 0.30
N GLY A 44 -8.82 -0.61 0.65
CA GLY A 44 -8.39 -0.21 1.99
C GLY A 44 -8.95 1.15 2.39
N ALA A 45 -8.97 2.12 1.47
CA ALA A 45 -9.56 3.45 1.70
C ALA A 45 -11.07 3.37 1.96
N TYR A 46 -11.82 2.58 1.19
CA TYR A 46 -13.27 2.40 1.35
C TYR A 46 -13.64 1.59 2.61
N ILE A 47 -12.88 0.56 2.96
CA ILE A 47 -13.03 -0.15 4.24
C ILE A 47 -12.72 0.82 5.40
N GLY A 48 -11.65 1.61 5.29
CA GLY A 48 -11.29 2.63 6.25
C GLY A 48 -12.39 3.67 6.43
N PHE A 49 -12.97 4.14 5.33
CA PHE A 49 -14.13 5.04 5.34
C PHE A 49 -15.32 4.42 6.08
N SER A 50 -15.67 3.16 5.78
CA SER A 50 -16.77 2.47 6.43
C SER A 50 -16.55 2.29 7.94
N VAL A 51 -15.34 1.92 8.35
CA VAL A 51 -15.01 1.76 9.77
C VAL A 51 -14.99 3.11 10.49
N ALA A 52 -14.41 4.14 9.87
CA ALA A 52 -14.31 5.47 10.46
C ALA A 52 -15.67 6.14 10.66
N THR A 53 -16.62 5.92 9.73
CA THR A 53 -18.00 6.46 9.83
C THR A 53 -18.83 5.78 10.92
N HIS A 54 -18.56 4.51 11.23
CA HIS A 54 -19.29 3.75 12.26
C HIS A 54 -18.59 3.76 13.63
N SER A 55 -17.32 4.09 13.67
CA SER A 55 -16.51 4.09 14.90
C SER A 55 -15.67 5.37 15.01
N ASN A 56 -14.40 5.31 14.63
CA ASN A 56 -13.53 6.47 14.57
C ASN A 56 -12.34 6.22 13.63
N PHE A 57 -11.64 7.30 13.27
CA PHE A 57 -10.48 7.25 12.37
C PHE A 57 -9.35 6.34 12.89
N TRP A 58 -9.09 6.34 14.19
CA TRP A 58 -7.98 5.57 14.78
C TRP A 58 -8.21 4.06 14.71
N VAL A 59 -9.47 3.64 14.87
CA VAL A 59 -9.87 2.24 14.66
C VAL A 59 -9.71 1.87 13.18
N ALA A 60 -10.13 2.74 12.26
CA ALA A 60 -9.96 2.52 10.83
C ALA A 60 -8.48 2.37 10.42
N LEU A 61 -7.58 3.16 11.04
CA LEU A 61 -6.15 3.14 10.78
C LEU A 61 -5.51 1.77 11.11
N VAL A 62 -6.10 0.98 11.98
CA VAL A 62 -5.64 -0.36 12.35
C VAL A 62 -6.46 -1.45 11.66
N ALA A 63 -7.79 -1.30 11.64
CA ALA A 63 -8.68 -2.32 11.12
C ALA A 63 -8.55 -2.52 9.60
N ALA A 64 -8.48 -1.42 8.83
CA ALA A 64 -8.38 -1.54 7.37
C ALA A 64 -7.07 -2.22 6.93
N PRO A 65 -5.87 -1.84 7.41
CA PRO A 65 -4.65 -2.60 7.10
C PRO A 65 -4.70 -4.06 7.54
N ALA A 66 -5.32 -4.38 8.68
CA ALA A 66 -5.46 -5.76 9.15
C ALA A 66 -6.36 -6.58 8.21
N VAL A 67 -7.50 -6.04 7.78
CA VAL A 67 -8.36 -6.68 6.78
C VAL A 67 -7.63 -6.83 5.46
N MET A 68 -6.91 -5.81 5.02
CA MET A 68 -6.13 -5.87 3.77
C MET A 68 -4.98 -6.87 3.86
N ALA A 69 -4.32 -7.03 5.04
CA ALA A 69 -3.33 -8.08 5.26
C ALA A 69 -3.93 -9.47 5.04
N LEU A 70 -5.10 -9.72 5.62
CA LEU A 70 -5.81 -10.99 5.46
C LEU A 70 -6.19 -11.24 4.00
N LEU A 71 -6.75 -10.24 3.32
CA LEU A 71 -7.08 -10.33 1.90
C LEU A 71 -5.82 -10.57 1.04
N GLY A 72 -4.71 -9.91 1.34
CA GLY A 72 -3.43 -10.14 0.66
C GLY A 72 -2.91 -11.58 0.82
N VAL A 73 -3.00 -12.14 2.02
CA VAL A 73 -2.64 -13.55 2.27
C VAL A 73 -3.56 -14.50 1.48
N LEU A 74 -4.86 -14.22 1.43
CA LEU A 74 -5.81 -15.02 0.66
C LEU A 74 -5.53 -14.92 -0.85
N LEU A 75 -5.26 -13.72 -1.36
CA LEU A 75 -4.89 -13.49 -2.75
C LEU A 75 -3.58 -14.21 -3.12
N ASP A 76 -2.59 -14.22 -2.24
CA ASP A 76 -1.37 -14.98 -2.49
C ASP A 76 -1.67 -16.49 -2.53
N ARG A 77 -2.39 -17.00 -1.56
CA ARG A 77 -2.64 -18.43 -1.42
C ARG A 77 -3.49 -19.01 -2.55
N TYR A 78 -4.53 -18.29 -2.98
CA TYR A 78 -5.52 -18.76 -3.95
C TYR A 78 -5.35 -18.13 -5.35
N GLY A 79 -4.51 -17.12 -5.50
CA GLY A 79 -4.23 -16.42 -6.75
C GLY A 79 -2.77 -16.51 -7.15
N PHE A 80 -1.91 -15.69 -6.57
CA PHE A 80 -0.52 -15.53 -7.03
C PHE A 80 0.32 -16.81 -6.97
N ARG A 81 0.08 -17.65 -5.97
CA ARG A 81 0.77 -18.94 -5.87
C ARG A 81 0.43 -19.89 -7.02
N LEU A 82 -0.80 -19.85 -7.51
CA LEU A 82 -1.21 -20.66 -8.67
C LEU A 82 -0.66 -20.13 -9.98
N LEU A 83 -0.27 -18.85 -10.00
CA LEU A 83 0.22 -18.16 -11.19
C LEU A 83 1.76 -18.06 -11.23
N GLN A 84 2.49 -18.51 -10.20
CA GLN A 84 3.94 -18.30 -10.09
C GLN A 84 4.76 -19.02 -11.18
N ASP A 85 4.22 -20.12 -11.75
CA ASP A 85 4.87 -20.90 -12.81
C ASP A 85 4.42 -20.46 -14.21
N HIS A 86 3.59 -19.40 -14.30
CA HIS A 86 3.12 -18.87 -15.57
C HIS A 86 3.99 -17.71 -16.05
N GLU A 87 3.90 -17.40 -17.34
CA GLU A 87 4.59 -16.26 -17.92
C GLU A 87 4.17 -14.94 -17.22
N PRO A 88 5.13 -14.01 -16.97
CA PRO A 88 4.84 -12.75 -16.30
C PRO A 88 3.69 -11.95 -16.91
N LEU A 89 3.52 -12.00 -18.24
CA LEU A 89 2.43 -11.33 -18.94
C LEU A 89 1.05 -11.87 -18.51
N ASN A 90 0.92 -13.19 -18.36
CA ASN A 90 -0.33 -13.81 -17.92
C ASN A 90 -0.70 -13.36 -16.50
N VAL A 91 0.29 -13.27 -15.60
CA VAL A 91 0.07 -12.80 -14.24
C VAL A 91 -0.35 -11.33 -14.22
N MET A 92 0.28 -10.49 -15.07
CA MET A 92 -0.10 -9.08 -15.22
C MET A 92 -1.55 -8.95 -15.72
N LEU A 93 -1.97 -9.74 -16.71
CA LEU A 93 -3.35 -9.72 -17.24
C LEU A 93 -4.38 -10.15 -16.18
N VAL A 94 -4.08 -11.20 -15.39
CA VAL A 94 -4.96 -11.66 -14.31
C VAL A 94 -5.07 -10.59 -13.22
N THR A 95 -3.96 -9.96 -12.82
CA THR A 95 -3.99 -8.90 -11.79
C THR A 95 -4.67 -7.63 -12.28
N PHE A 96 -4.60 -7.33 -13.59
CA PHE A 96 -5.37 -6.25 -14.19
C PHE A 96 -6.87 -6.57 -14.22
N GLY A 97 -7.25 -7.80 -14.58
CA GLY A 97 -8.64 -8.25 -14.48
C GLY A 97 -9.17 -8.16 -13.04
N LEU A 98 -8.35 -8.54 -12.05
CA LEU A 98 -8.69 -8.40 -10.64
C LEU A 98 -8.88 -6.94 -10.21
N LEU A 99 -8.05 -6.03 -10.72
CA LEU A 99 -8.20 -4.59 -10.50
C LEU A 99 -9.61 -4.13 -10.95
N LEU A 100 -10.01 -4.47 -12.18
CA LEU A 100 -11.32 -4.08 -12.73
C LEU A 100 -12.48 -4.68 -11.91
N ILE A 101 -12.37 -5.94 -11.50
CA ILE A 101 -13.37 -6.59 -10.65
C ILE A 101 -13.50 -5.85 -9.31
N LEU A 102 -12.39 -5.46 -8.69
CA LEU A 102 -12.40 -4.75 -7.41
C LEU A 102 -12.94 -3.31 -7.55
N GLU A 103 -12.66 -2.61 -8.66
CA GLU A 103 -13.26 -1.30 -8.97
C GLU A 103 -14.78 -1.40 -9.08
N ASP A 104 -15.28 -2.36 -9.86
CA ASP A 104 -16.71 -2.58 -10.01
C ASP A 104 -17.36 -3.02 -8.69
N LEU A 105 -16.69 -3.85 -7.90
CA LEU A 105 -17.16 -4.28 -6.59
C LEU A 105 -17.30 -3.08 -5.63
N VAL A 106 -16.32 -2.19 -5.60
CA VAL A 106 -16.38 -0.96 -4.80
C VAL A 106 -17.51 -0.06 -5.28
N ALA A 107 -17.66 0.14 -6.58
CA ALA A 107 -18.76 0.92 -7.15
C ALA A 107 -20.14 0.31 -6.86
N PHE A 108 -20.24 -1.02 -6.79
CA PHE A 108 -21.47 -1.74 -6.45
C PHE A 108 -21.84 -1.59 -4.97
N ILE A 109 -20.86 -1.69 -4.05
CA ILE A 109 -21.12 -1.67 -2.59
C ILE A 109 -21.32 -0.24 -2.08
N TRP A 110 -20.47 0.71 -2.47
CA TRP A 110 -20.46 2.10 -1.94
C TRP A 110 -21.04 3.12 -2.91
N GLY A 111 -21.40 2.70 -4.13
CA GLY A 111 -21.90 3.59 -5.17
C GLY A 111 -20.78 4.22 -6.00
N LYS A 112 -21.20 4.92 -7.07
CA LYS A 112 -20.28 5.58 -8.02
C LYS A 112 -19.90 7.02 -7.61
N GLY A 113 -20.48 7.51 -6.52
CA GLY A 113 -20.21 8.86 -6.02
C GLY A 113 -18.85 8.98 -5.34
N ASN A 114 -18.35 10.21 -5.27
CA ASN A 114 -17.15 10.49 -4.49
C ASN A 114 -17.50 10.55 -3.01
N HIS A 115 -16.68 9.93 -2.17
CA HIS A 115 -16.78 10.02 -0.73
C HIS A 115 -15.58 10.80 -0.17
N SER A 116 -15.74 11.41 0.98
CA SER A 116 -14.67 12.08 1.71
C SER A 116 -14.75 11.72 3.19
N LEU A 117 -13.60 11.56 3.82
CA LEU A 117 -13.52 11.32 5.25
C LEU A 117 -13.11 12.61 5.94
N PHE A 118 -13.77 12.91 7.07
CA PHE A 118 -13.39 14.07 7.87
C PHE A 118 -12.04 13.84 8.57
N THR A 119 -11.25 14.90 8.67
CA THR A 119 -10.02 14.89 9.45
C THR A 119 -10.34 14.58 10.91
N PRO A 120 -9.60 13.70 11.58
CA PRO A 120 -9.83 13.40 13.00
C PRO A 120 -9.62 14.65 13.86
N ASP A 121 -10.49 14.83 14.88
CA ASP A 121 -10.54 16.04 15.73
C ASP A 121 -9.18 16.40 16.33
N LEU A 122 -8.39 15.41 16.73
CA LEU A 122 -7.04 15.62 17.27
C LEU A 122 -6.06 16.30 16.30
N LEU A 123 -6.30 16.22 15.00
CA LEU A 123 -5.45 16.77 13.93
C LEU A 123 -6.18 17.84 13.11
N ASN A 124 -7.39 18.24 13.56
CA ASN A 124 -8.22 19.23 12.89
C ASN A 124 -7.88 20.67 13.35
N PHE A 125 -6.58 20.99 13.27
CA PHE A 125 -6.08 22.35 13.50
C PHE A 125 -5.03 22.69 12.44
N SER A 126 -4.71 23.95 12.32
CA SER A 126 -3.70 24.44 11.38
C SER A 126 -2.49 24.95 12.11
N VAL A 127 -1.30 24.70 11.54
CA VAL A 127 0.00 25.17 12.03
C VAL A 127 0.52 26.19 11.04
N ASN A 128 1.01 27.33 11.53
CA ASN A 128 1.68 28.31 10.67
C ASN A 128 3.13 27.88 10.42
N LEU A 129 3.42 27.46 9.19
CA LEU A 129 4.75 27.11 8.73
C LEU A 129 5.19 28.14 7.67
N PHE A 130 6.27 28.85 7.95
CA PHE A 130 6.85 29.86 7.02
C PHE A 130 5.86 30.94 6.55
N GLY A 131 4.89 31.33 7.44
CA GLY A 131 3.88 32.34 7.13
C GLY A 131 2.64 31.82 6.40
N GLU A 132 2.55 30.52 6.14
CA GLU A 132 1.42 29.86 5.51
C GLU A 132 0.72 28.92 6.52
N SER A 133 -0.60 28.89 6.48
CA SER A 133 -1.40 28.01 7.35
C SER A 133 -1.55 26.60 6.73
N VAL A 134 -0.99 25.60 7.40
CA VAL A 134 -0.96 24.22 6.94
C VAL A 134 -1.77 23.32 7.88
N PRO A 135 -2.67 22.45 7.38
CA PRO A 135 -3.40 21.50 8.21
C PRO A 135 -2.42 20.53 8.93
N ALA A 136 -2.58 20.38 10.25
CA ALA A 136 -1.74 19.50 11.06
C ALA A 136 -1.81 18.03 10.59
N TYR A 137 -2.95 17.60 10.04
CA TYR A 137 -3.11 16.26 9.47
C TYR A 137 -2.07 15.95 8.39
N ARG A 138 -1.76 16.91 7.51
CA ARG A 138 -0.77 16.71 6.44
C ARG A 138 0.64 16.48 7.00
N ILE A 139 0.97 17.14 8.11
CA ILE A 139 2.23 16.89 8.84
C ILE A 139 2.23 15.47 9.39
N GLY A 140 1.10 15.01 9.96
CA GLY A 140 0.92 13.63 10.40
C GLY A 140 1.15 12.59 9.29
N VAL A 141 0.68 12.86 8.08
CA VAL A 141 0.92 11.99 6.91
C VAL A 141 2.41 11.82 6.62
N ILE A 142 3.18 12.91 6.67
CA ILE A 142 4.65 12.86 6.48
C ILE A 142 5.30 11.99 7.55
N PHE A 143 4.90 12.13 8.82
CA PHE A 143 5.42 11.30 9.91
C PHE A 143 5.07 9.82 9.73
N VAL A 144 3.85 9.50 9.30
CA VAL A 144 3.44 8.11 9.02
C VAL A 144 4.28 7.53 7.88
N GLY A 145 4.45 8.27 6.78
CA GLY A 145 5.29 7.83 5.66
C GLY A 145 6.74 7.58 6.08
N ALA A 146 7.33 8.50 6.84
CA ALA A 146 8.68 8.35 7.37
C ALA A 146 8.80 7.16 8.34
N ALA A 147 7.80 6.97 9.22
CA ALA A 147 7.77 5.85 10.16
C ALA A 147 7.65 4.50 9.44
N VAL A 148 6.83 4.40 8.39
CA VAL A 148 6.71 3.20 7.55
C VAL A 148 8.02 2.92 6.84
N ALA A 149 8.64 3.91 6.18
CA ALA A 149 9.91 3.75 5.49
C ALA A 149 11.02 3.27 6.43
N MET A 150 11.15 3.94 7.58
CA MET A 150 12.15 3.58 8.59
C MET A 150 11.86 2.22 9.20
N GLY A 151 10.62 1.96 9.61
CA GLY A 151 10.20 0.69 10.21
C GLY A 151 10.43 -0.49 9.26
N LEU A 152 10.07 -0.34 7.99
CA LEU A 152 10.28 -1.37 6.98
C LEU A 152 11.76 -1.63 6.72
N THR A 153 12.57 -0.56 6.60
CA THR A 153 14.03 -0.68 6.40
C THR A 153 14.68 -1.38 7.59
N LEU A 154 14.34 -0.98 8.82
CA LEU A 154 14.85 -1.62 10.03
C LEU A 154 14.40 -3.09 10.13
N TRP A 155 13.13 -3.36 9.83
CA TRP A 155 12.60 -4.72 9.82
C TRP A 155 13.31 -5.61 8.79
N LEU A 156 13.46 -5.14 7.55
CA LEU A 156 14.18 -5.88 6.51
C LEU A 156 15.65 -6.10 6.89
N ARG A 157 16.30 -5.11 7.48
CA ARG A 157 17.74 -5.15 7.77
C ARG A 157 18.08 -6.00 8.98
N TYR A 158 17.31 -5.91 10.05
CA TYR A 158 17.67 -6.48 11.36
C TYR A 158 16.82 -7.68 11.79
N SER A 159 15.66 -7.96 11.15
CA SER A 159 14.84 -9.11 11.54
C SER A 159 15.26 -10.40 10.83
N ARG A 160 15.02 -11.55 11.48
CA ARG A 160 15.23 -12.87 10.87
C ARG A 160 14.32 -13.10 9.64
N ILE A 161 13.09 -12.60 9.70
CA ILE A 161 12.15 -12.70 8.57
C ILE A 161 12.64 -11.83 7.42
N GLY A 162 13.12 -10.61 7.69
CA GLY A 162 13.73 -9.74 6.68
C GLY A 162 14.95 -10.37 5.99
N LEU A 163 15.78 -11.11 6.76
CA LEU A 163 16.87 -11.89 6.19
C LEU A 163 16.35 -12.95 5.19
N PHE A 164 15.31 -13.71 5.56
CA PHE A 164 14.72 -14.70 4.69
C PHE A 164 14.06 -14.09 3.45
N VAL A 165 13.42 -12.91 3.60
CA VAL A 165 12.85 -12.17 2.46
C VAL A 165 13.95 -11.78 1.48
N ARG A 166 15.05 -11.20 1.94
CA ARG A 166 16.18 -10.83 1.05
C ARG A 166 16.85 -12.05 0.42
N ALA A 167 17.04 -13.15 1.17
CA ALA A 167 17.58 -14.38 0.63
C ALA A 167 16.67 -14.96 -0.46
N ALA A 168 15.38 -15.07 -0.20
CA ALA A 168 14.40 -15.60 -1.15
C ALA A 168 14.18 -14.69 -2.37
N SER A 169 14.38 -13.36 -2.23
CA SER A 169 14.33 -12.43 -3.37
C SER A 169 15.52 -12.61 -4.31
N THR A 170 16.66 -13.07 -3.81
CA THR A 170 17.86 -13.33 -4.61
C THR A 170 17.81 -14.72 -5.24
N ASP A 171 17.63 -15.76 -4.43
CA ASP A 171 17.54 -17.15 -4.86
C ASP A 171 16.52 -17.93 -4.02
N PRO A 172 15.28 -18.06 -4.52
CA PRO A 172 14.22 -18.76 -3.80
C PRO A 172 14.49 -20.26 -3.69
N VAL A 173 15.18 -20.85 -4.69
CA VAL A 173 15.47 -22.30 -4.71
C VAL A 173 16.47 -22.66 -3.62
N THR A 174 17.62 -22.00 -3.58
CA THR A 174 18.62 -22.22 -2.54
C THR A 174 18.07 -21.92 -1.14
N THR A 175 17.24 -20.87 -1.01
CA THR A 175 16.59 -20.53 0.26
C THR A 175 15.65 -21.63 0.74
N SER A 176 14.90 -22.25 -0.18
CA SER A 176 14.02 -23.38 0.16
C SER A 176 14.78 -24.63 0.59
N MET A 177 15.92 -24.91 -0.04
CA MET A 177 16.82 -26.02 0.33
C MET A 177 17.39 -25.89 1.75
N GLN A 178 17.48 -24.67 2.27
CA GLN A 178 17.88 -24.41 3.66
C GLN A 178 16.73 -24.53 4.67
N GLY A 179 15.56 -25.05 4.25
CA GLY A 179 14.42 -25.32 5.11
C GLY A 179 13.47 -24.14 5.31
N VAL A 180 13.66 -23.03 4.58
CA VAL A 180 12.73 -21.88 4.62
C VAL A 180 11.54 -22.16 3.71
N ASN A 181 10.33 -22.08 4.26
CA ASN A 181 9.10 -22.23 3.47
C ASN A 181 8.82 -20.92 2.70
N THR A 182 9.27 -20.88 1.44
CA THR A 182 9.15 -19.71 0.55
C THR A 182 7.70 -19.35 0.22
N ASP A 183 6.78 -20.32 0.25
CA ASP A 183 5.35 -20.08 0.04
C ASP A 183 4.72 -19.30 1.20
N ARG A 184 5.00 -19.72 2.44
CA ARG A 184 4.52 -19.00 3.63
C ARG A 184 5.15 -17.62 3.73
N LEU A 185 6.42 -17.51 3.35
CA LEU A 185 7.12 -16.23 3.29
C LEU A 185 6.48 -15.30 2.25
N GLY A 186 6.14 -15.83 1.07
CA GLY A 186 5.42 -15.10 0.02
C GLY A 186 4.08 -14.58 0.49
N ALA A 187 3.26 -15.44 1.10
CA ALA A 187 1.96 -15.05 1.65
C ALA A 187 2.09 -13.94 2.70
N ALA A 188 3.08 -14.02 3.59
CA ALA A 188 3.33 -12.99 4.60
C ALA A 188 3.75 -11.66 3.97
N VAL A 189 4.60 -11.69 2.94
CA VAL A 189 5.07 -10.48 2.23
C VAL A 189 3.94 -9.84 1.42
N VAL A 190 3.13 -10.63 0.72
CA VAL A 190 1.95 -10.12 -0.01
C VAL A 190 0.92 -9.55 0.95
N GLY A 191 0.68 -10.23 2.10
CA GLY A 191 -0.18 -9.71 3.16
C GLY A 191 0.31 -8.39 3.72
N LEU A 192 1.61 -8.26 4.01
CA LEU A 192 2.21 -7.02 4.49
C LEU A 192 2.13 -5.91 3.43
N GLY A 193 2.40 -6.21 2.16
CA GLY A 193 2.26 -5.26 1.06
C GLY A 193 0.83 -4.76 0.90
N ALA A 194 -0.16 -5.66 0.98
CA ALA A 194 -1.58 -5.31 0.97
C ALA A 194 -1.99 -4.47 2.19
N ALA A 195 -1.43 -4.75 3.38
CA ALA A 195 -1.63 -3.93 4.56
C ALA A 195 -1.10 -2.51 4.38
N LEU A 196 0.09 -2.36 3.78
CA LEU A 196 0.67 -1.04 3.47
C LEU A 196 -0.17 -0.28 2.44
N ALA A 197 -0.68 -0.96 1.41
CA ALA A 197 -1.62 -0.35 0.47
C ALA A 197 -2.90 0.12 1.17
N GLY A 198 -3.48 -0.70 2.04
CA GLY A 198 -4.65 -0.34 2.84
C GLY A 198 -4.37 0.83 3.80
N LEU A 199 -3.21 0.84 4.44
CA LEU A 199 -2.76 1.94 5.30
C LEU A 199 -2.66 3.25 4.51
N ALA A 200 -2.02 3.22 3.33
CA ALA A 200 -1.92 4.37 2.44
C ALA A 200 -3.32 4.89 2.06
N GLY A 201 -4.26 4.00 1.76
CA GLY A 201 -5.65 4.35 1.45
C GLY A 201 -6.36 5.06 2.59
N VAL A 202 -6.28 4.55 3.82
CA VAL A 202 -6.89 5.18 5.00
C VAL A 202 -6.25 6.54 5.29
N VAL A 203 -4.92 6.63 5.20
CA VAL A 203 -4.18 7.87 5.46
C VAL A 203 -4.47 8.92 4.38
N ALA A 204 -4.77 8.51 3.16
CA ALA A 204 -5.14 9.42 2.07
C ALA A 204 -6.58 9.95 2.19
N ALA A 205 -7.50 9.16 2.74
CA ALA A 205 -8.94 9.41 2.74
C ALA A 205 -9.39 10.80 3.26
N PRO A 206 -8.77 11.41 4.30
CA PRO A 206 -9.17 12.72 4.79
C PRO A 206 -8.78 13.92 3.89
N PHE A 207 -7.88 13.75 2.93
CA PHE A 207 -7.44 14.87 2.08
C PHE A 207 -7.51 14.58 0.57
N LEU A 208 -7.74 13.31 0.18
CA LEU A 208 -8.04 12.92 -1.18
C LEU A 208 -9.49 12.42 -1.25
N SER A 209 -10.21 12.79 -2.29
CA SER A 209 -11.54 12.24 -2.54
C SER A 209 -11.45 10.77 -2.89
N LEU A 210 -12.28 9.95 -2.24
CA LEU A 210 -12.42 8.54 -2.57
C LEU A 210 -13.31 8.41 -3.81
N SER A 211 -12.76 7.84 -4.87
CA SER A 211 -13.51 7.51 -6.08
C SER A 211 -13.22 6.07 -6.50
N PRO A 212 -14.15 5.38 -7.17
CA PRO A 212 -13.92 4.02 -7.65
C PRO A 212 -12.77 3.88 -8.67
N HIS A 213 -12.30 4.98 -9.24
CA HIS A 213 -11.21 4.98 -10.23
C HIS A 213 -9.85 5.44 -9.67
N MET A 214 -9.76 5.77 -8.37
CA MET A 214 -8.52 6.23 -7.73
C MET A 214 -7.40 5.17 -7.73
N SER A 215 -7.75 3.90 -7.98
CA SER A 215 -6.81 2.77 -8.02
C SER A 215 -5.76 2.92 -9.10
N SER A 216 -6.17 3.31 -10.30
CA SER A 216 -5.31 3.39 -11.47
C SER A 216 -4.29 4.53 -11.36
N ASP A 217 -4.71 5.71 -10.90
CA ASP A 217 -3.84 6.88 -10.77
C ASP A 217 -2.70 6.60 -9.78
N VAL A 218 -3.03 6.12 -8.58
CA VAL A 218 -2.05 5.85 -7.53
C VAL A 218 -1.15 4.66 -7.88
N LEU A 219 -1.67 3.68 -8.64
CA LEU A 219 -0.87 2.56 -9.12
C LEU A 219 0.24 3.03 -10.06
N ILE A 220 -0.09 3.89 -11.03
CA ILE A 220 0.90 4.43 -11.99
C ILE A 220 1.98 5.20 -11.25
N ASP A 221 1.61 6.12 -10.36
CA ASP A 221 2.56 6.92 -9.59
C ASP A 221 3.47 6.04 -8.70
N SER A 222 2.88 5.04 -8.03
CA SER A 222 3.63 4.11 -7.19
C SER A 222 4.58 3.25 -8.01
N PHE A 223 4.18 2.84 -9.21
CA PHE A 223 5.02 2.08 -10.11
C PHE A 223 6.21 2.91 -10.60
N VAL A 224 5.99 4.17 -10.94
CA VAL A 224 7.07 5.11 -11.31
C VAL A 224 8.09 5.23 -10.18
N VAL A 225 7.64 5.39 -8.93
CA VAL A 225 8.52 5.44 -7.76
C VAL A 225 9.36 4.16 -7.62
N VAL A 226 8.73 2.97 -7.77
CA VAL A 226 9.43 1.70 -7.66
C VAL A 226 10.43 1.49 -8.80
N VAL A 227 10.10 1.93 -10.02
CA VAL A 227 11.02 1.86 -11.18
C VAL A 227 12.23 2.75 -10.97
N ILE A 228 12.02 4.02 -10.55
CA ILE A 228 13.12 4.98 -10.28
C ILE A 228 13.97 4.52 -9.09
N GLY A 229 13.35 3.95 -8.05
CA GLY A 229 14.04 3.41 -6.88
C GLY A 229 14.83 2.11 -7.15
N GLY A 230 14.57 1.47 -8.28
CA GLY A 230 15.18 0.20 -8.70
C GLY A 230 14.29 -1.01 -8.42
N LEU A 231 13.74 -1.58 -9.48
CA LEU A 231 12.90 -2.78 -9.43
C LEU A 231 13.64 -3.95 -8.75
N GLY A 232 13.15 -4.38 -7.59
CA GLY A 232 13.69 -5.54 -6.87
C GLY A 232 14.89 -5.25 -5.97
N SER A 233 15.34 -4.00 -5.84
CA SER A 233 16.33 -3.63 -4.83
C SER A 233 15.63 -3.54 -3.46
N LEU A 234 15.80 -4.59 -2.64
CA LEU A 234 15.37 -4.62 -1.22
C LEU A 234 16.53 -4.27 -0.27
N ALA A 235 17.62 -3.70 -0.82
CA ALA A 235 18.82 -3.32 -0.09
C ALA A 235 18.83 -1.84 0.25
#